data_5a3d72e05a1f0352fcfb344bf81bae2f
#
_entry.id   5a3d72e05a1f0352fcfb344bf81bae2f
#
_cell.length_a   1.000
_cell.length_b   1.000
_cell.length_c   1.000
_cell.angle_alpha   90.00
_cell.angle_beta   90.00
_cell.angle_gamma   90.00
#
_symmetry.space_group_name_H-M   'P 1'
#
loop_
_entity.id
_entity.type
_entity.pdbx_description
1 polymer ?
#
loop_
_entity_poly.entity_id
_entity_poly.type
_entity_poly.pdbx_seq_one_letter_code
_entity_poly.pdbx_strand_id
1 'polypeptide(L)'
;MNQSQLVSVSTVWRYPVKSMMGEELNASAITASGVLGDRAFALIDNETGKVVSAKNPKNWPDFFSYRAAYALPPAADSLPPVWITLPSGRMVRSDEPDVDTGLSTALSRPVRLASFAPQAPSLEQYWPEHEGQANEVSQEGVAGDAPTGTFFDYAAIHILTTGTIDRLRSLYPQGRFEVRRFRPNIVVDTGELEGFVENDWVGGVIRIGESVCLQITDPCPRCIMPTLAQGDLPKDLGILHNGIMHNKVHVPFAGKALPSIGVYARVISPGVIRCRDSVKVEI
;
A
#
# COMPACT_ATOMS: atom_id res chain seq x y z
N MET A 1 -2.63 -27.14 27.81
CA MET A 1 -3.71 -26.17 27.49
C MET A 1 -3.09 -25.19 26.51
N ASN A 2 -3.34 -25.36 25.21
CA ASN A 2 -2.90 -24.37 24.21
C ASN A 2 -3.71 -23.10 24.45
N GLN A 3 -3.07 -22.06 24.99
CA GLN A 3 -3.54 -20.71 24.78
C GLN A 3 -3.42 -20.48 23.28
N SER A 4 -4.53 -20.58 22.56
CA SER A 4 -4.61 -20.09 21.19
C SER A 4 -4.19 -18.62 21.26
N GLN A 5 -2.98 -18.31 20.80
CA GLN A 5 -2.50 -16.95 20.71
C GLN A 5 -3.53 -16.13 19.95
N LEU A 6 -4.04 -15.07 20.59
CA LEU A 6 -5.11 -14.23 20.04
C LEU A 6 -4.47 -13.38 18.94
N VAL A 7 -4.62 -13.82 17.70
CA VAL A 7 -4.26 -13.03 16.53
C VAL A 7 -5.38 -12.05 16.26
N SER A 8 -5.09 -10.77 16.15
CA SER A 8 -6.09 -9.71 16.02
C SER A 8 -5.66 -8.59 15.08
N VAL A 9 -6.61 -7.78 14.62
CA VAL A 9 -6.32 -6.57 13.85
C VAL A 9 -5.65 -5.53 14.76
N SER A 10 -4.42 -5.15 14.42
CA SER A 10 -3.68 -4.08 15.10
C SER A 10 -4.13 -2.71 14.60
N THR A 11 -3.99 -2.46 13.28
CA THR A 11 -4.37 -1.21 12.64
C THR A 11 -4.97 -1.44 11.27
N VAL A 12 -5.79 -0.48 10.82
CA VAL A 12 -6.38 -0.44 9.48
C VAL A 12 -5.90 0.83 8.79
N TRP A 13 -5.50 0.73 7.53
CA TRP A 13 -4.98 1.86 6.75
C TRP A 13 -5.76 2.05 5.46
N ARG A 14 -5.94 3.30 5.09
CA ARG A 14 -6.52 3.72 3.82
C ARG A 14 -5.64 4.78 3.19
N TYR A 15 -5.47 4.71 1.89
CA TYR A 15 -4.68 5.63 1.08
C TYR A 15 -5.57 6.21 -0.03
N PRO A 16 -6.34 7.27 0.22
CA PRO A 16 -7.32 7.79 -0.72
C PRO A 16 -6.75 8.10 -2.11
N VAL A 17 -5.52 8.64 -2.15
CA VAL A 17 -4.80 8.93 -3.39
C VAL A 17 -3.58 8.02 -3.52
N LYS A 18 -3.44 7.38 -4.69
CA LYS A 18 -2.28 6.52 -5.00
C LYS A 18 -0.96 7.24 -4.72
N SER A 19 -0.03 6.52 -4.08
CA SER A 19 1.33 6.97 -3.74
C SER A 19 1.44 8.16 -2.78
N MET A 20 0.37 8.78 -2.31
CA MET A 20 0.40 9.76 -1.22
C MET A 20 0.33 9.06 0.15
N MET A 21 0.76 9.74 1.21
CA MET A 21 0.54 9.28 2.59
C MET A 21 -0.97 9.24 2.86
N GLY A 22 -1.40 8.26 3.64
CA GLY A 22 -2.81 7.98 3.91
C GLY A 22 -3.22 8.22 5.35
N GLU A 23 -4.28 7.50 5.75
CA GLU A 23 -4.97 7.58 7.03
C GLU A 23 -4.85 6.26 7.79
N GLU A 24 -4.56 6.34 9.07
CA GLU A 24 -4.74 5.23 10.01
C GLU A 24 -6.14 5.30 10.60
N LEU A 25 -6.84 4.18 10.64
CA LEU A 25 -8.26 4.09 10.99
C LEU A 25 -8.47 3.08 12.13
N ASN A 26 -9.44 3.35 13.00
CA ASN A 26 -9.89 2.39 14.01
C ASN A 26 -10.84 1.32 13.43
N ALA A 27 -11.51 1.64 12.32
CA ALA A 27 -12.43 0.75 11.63
C ALA A 27 -12.60 1.17 10.18
N SER A 28 -12.94 0.21 9.30
CA SER A 28 -13.35 0.50 7.92
C SER A 28 -14.27 -0.58 7.38
N ALA A 29 -15.13 -0.20 6.44
CA ALA A 29 -15.83 -1.16 5.61
C ALA A 29 -14.85 -1.79 4.61
N ILE A 30 -14.98 -3.10 4.43
CA ILE A 30 -14.35 -3.89 3.38
C ILE A 30 -15.43 -4.20 2.35
N THR A 31 -15.22 -3.75 1.15
CA THR A 31 -16.09 -3.98 -0.01
C THR A 31 -15.50 -5.07 -0.90
N ALA A 32 -16.21 -5.49 -1.93
CA ALA A 32 -15.64 -6.39 -2.96
C ALA A 32 -14.36 -5.81 -3.62
N SER A 33 -14.19 -4.49 -3.59
CA SER A 33 -13.03 -3.78 -4.15
C SER A 33 -11.96 -3.42 -3.11
N GLY A 34 -11.99 -4.01 -1.91
CA GLY A 34 -11.03 -3.72 -0.84
C GLY A 34 -11.53 -2.75 0.21
N VAL A 35 -10.63 -2.06 0.90
CA VAL A 35 -10.96 -1.05 1.90
C VAL A 35 -11.70 0.11 1.24
N LEU A 36 -12.86 0.46 1.78
CA LEU A 36 -13.72 1.49 1.21
C LEU A 36 -12.98 2.83 1.04
N GLY A 37 -12.92 3.32 -0.20
CA GLY A 37 -12.26 4.57 -0.55
C GLY A 37 -10.72 4.48 -0.66
N ASP A 38 -10.15 3.27 -0.59
CA ASP A 38 -8.71 3.08 -0.77
C ASP A 38 -8.32 3.19 -2.25
N ARG A 39 -7.25 3.98 -2.55
CA ARG A 39 -6.76 4.27 -3.92
C ARG A 39 -7.89 4.65 -4.89
N ALA A 40 -8.91 5.36 -4.37
CA ALA A 40 -10.02 5.86 -5.21
C ALA A 40 -9.58 6.97 -6.16
N PHE A 41 -8.45 7.62 -5.88
CA PHE A 41 -7.88 8.68 -6.71
C PHE A 41 -6.42 8.40 -7.06
N ALA A 42 -5.98 8.93 -8.19
CA ALA A 42 -4.57 9.02 -8.56
C ALA A 42 -4.31 10.29 -9.38
N LEU A 43 -3.06 10.70 -9.44
CA LEU A 43 -2.64 11.70 -10.41
C LEU A 43 -2.31 11.02 -11.73
N ILE A 44 -2.67 11.67 -12.82
CA ILE A 44 -2.28 11.31 -14.18
C ILE A 44 -1.34 12.40 -14.70
N ASP A 45 -0.18 12.01 -15.18
CA ASP A 45 0.75 12.88 -15.88
C ASP A 45 0.14 13.28 -17.24
N ASN A 46 -0.09 14.56 -17.46
CA ASN A 46 -0.74 15.06 -18.68
C ASN A 46 0.17 14.98 -19.92
N GLU A 47 1.50 14.85 -19.73
CA GLU A 47 2.44 14.72 -20.86
C GLU A 47 2.50 13.28 -21.37
N THR A 48 2.45 12.30 -20.46
CA THR A 48 2.64 10.88 -20.82
C THR A 48 1.36 10.05 -20.76
N GLY A 49 0.31 10.56 -20.12
CA GLY A 49 -0.94 9.83 -19.85
C GLY A 49 -0.79 8.75 -18.77
N LYS A 50 0.39 8.59 -18.17
CA LYS A 50 0.68 7.55 -17.17
C LYS A 50 0.18 7.93 -15.79
N VAL A 51 -0.10 6.91 -14.98
CA VAL A 51 -0.42 7.08 -13.56
C VAL A 51 0.83 7.49 -12.80
N VAL A 52 0.78 8.60 -12.08
CA VAL A 52 1.87 9.08 -11.23
C VAL A 52 2.12 8.10 -10.09
N SER A 53 3.37 7.75 -9.87
CA SER A 53 3.76 6.80 -8.82
C SER A 53 5.08 7.13 -8.15
N ALA A 54 5.14 7.02 -6.83
CA ALA A 54 6.38 7.08 -6.06
C ALA A 54 7.37 5.94 -6.39
N LYS A 55 6.97 4.96 -7.21
CA LYS A 55 7.87 3.92 -7.74
C LYS A 55 8.95 4.51 -8.66
N ASN A 56 8.72 5.69 -9.23
CA ASN A 56 9.75 6.43 -9.97
C ASN A 56 10.11 7.75 -9.26
N PRO A 57 10.96 7.70 -8.22
CA PRO A 57 11.34 8.89 -7.46
C PRO A 57 12.23 9.88 -8.24
N LYS A 58 12.71 9.51 -9.44
CA LYS A 58 13.44 10.45 -10.32
C LYS A 58 12.49 11.44 -10.98
N ASN A 59 11.31 10.96 -11.43
CA ASN A 59 10.29 11.80 -12.04
C ASN A 59 9.39 12.45 -11.00
N TRP A 60 9.18 11.79 -9.85
CA TRP A 60 8.26 12.21 -8.80
C TRP A 60 8.98 12.21 -7.44
N PRO A 61 9.95 13.13 -7.25
CA PRO A 61 10.69 13.24 -6.00
C PRO A 61 9.74 13.63 -4.88
N ASP A 62 10.05 13.16 -3.67
CA ASP A 62 9.37 13.51 -2.42
C ASP A 62 7.83 13.33 -2.44
N PHE A 63 7.32 12.42 -3.28
CA PHE A 63 5.88 12.24 -3.43
C PHE A 63 5.20 11.76 -2.14
N PHE A 64 5.93 11.14 -1.21
CA PHE A 64 5.45 10.83 0.13
C PHE A 64 5.41 12.04 1.10
N SER A 65 5.78 13.21 0.66
CA SER A 65 5.52 14.46 1.39
C SER A 65 4.09 14.98 1.20
N TYR A 66 3.36 14.43 0.22
CA TYR A 66 1.94 14.68 0.02
C TYR A 66 1.12 13.73 0.89
N ARG A 67 0.04 14.23 1.48
CA ARG A 67 -0.87 13.45 2.32
C ARG A 67 -2.31 13.63 1.84
N ALA A 68 -3.07 12.54 1.79
CA ALA A 68 -4.49 12.59 1.43
C ALA A 68 -5.35 12.00 2.54
N ALA A 69 -6.46 12.66 2.85
CA ALA A 69 -7.47 12.22 3.80
C ALA A 69 -8.87 12.60 3.30
N TYR A 70 -9.87 11.77 3.56
CA TYR A 70 -11.25 12.12 3.25
C TYR A 70 -11.75 13.28 4.11
N ALA A 71 -12.52 14.20 3.52
CA ALA A 71 -13.14 15.31 4.25
C ALA A 71 -14.22 14.83 5.25
N LEU A 72 -14.88 13.72 4.93
CA LEU A 72 -15.87 13.04 5.74
C LEU A 72 -15.68 11.51 5.58
N PRO A 73 -16.16 10.66 6.52
CA PRO A 73 -16.12 9.22 6.33
C PRO A 73 -16.83 8.80 5.03
N PRO A 74 -16.18 8.01 4.15
CA PRO A 74 -16.81 7.53 2.92
C PRO A 74 -17.93 6.53 3.21
N ALA A 75 -18.97 6.56 2.38
CA ALA A 75 -20.04 5.59 2.35
C ALA A 75 -19.99 4.78 1.03
N ALA A 76 -20.63 3.61 1.01
CA ALA A 76 -20.53 2.68 -0.13
C ALA A 76 -21.08 3.27 -1.44
N ASP A 77 -22.05 4.15 -1.35
CA ASP A 77 -22.74 4.82 -2.45
C ASP A 77 -22.20 6.24 -2.76
N SER A 78 -21.30 6.76 -1.91
CA SER A 78 -20.79 8.12 -2.04
C SER A 78 -19.40 8.26 -1.43
N LEU A 79 -18.43 8.61 -2.26
CA LEU A 79 -17.10 8.99 -1.80
C LEU A 79 -17.06 10.52 -1.66
N PRO A 80 -16.87 11.05 -0.44
CA PRO A 80 -16.71 12.48 -0.25
C PRO A 80 -15.39 12.97 -0.86
N PRO A 81 -15.23 14.30 -1.03
CA PRO A 81 -13.96 14.87 -1.45
C PRO A 81 -12.81 14.49 -0.52
N VAL A 82 -11.60 14.49 -1.06
CA VAL A 82 -10.37 14.32 -0.29
C VAL A 82 -9.64 15.64 -0.15
N TRP A 83 -9.11 15.90 1.03
CA TRP A 83 -8.12 16.91 1.26
C TRP A 83 -6.74 16.36 0.92
N ILE A 84 -5.98 17.11 0.11
CA ILE A 84 -4.60 16.82 -0.21
C ILE A 84 -3.73 17.90 0.41
N THR A 85 -2.93 17.53 1.39
CA THR A 85 -1.94 18.40 2.01
C THR A 85 -0.64 18.34 1.20
N LEU A 86 -0.20 19.48 0.70
CA LEU A 86 1.03 19.66 -0.06
C LEU A 86 2.25 19.75 0.87
N PRO A 87 3.49 19.56 0.38
CA PRO A 87 4.71 19.71 1.19
C PRO A 87 4.86 21.09 1.85
N SER A 88 4.28 22.13 1.26
CA SER A 88 4.25 23.49 1.82
C SER A 88 3.31 23.65 3.02
N GLY A 89 2.49 22.65 3.35
CA GLY A 89 1.40 22.73 4.32
C GLY A 89 0.08 23.28 3.75
N ARG A 90 0.07 23.82 2.52
CA ARG A 90 -1.17 24.22 1.85
C ARG A 90 -2.04 22.98 1.60
N MET A 91 -3.34 23.13 1.75
CA MET A 91 -4.32 22.10 1.43
C MET A 91 -5.12 22.49 0.18
N VAL A 92 -5.41 21.49 -0.64
CA VAL A 92 -6.34 21.58 -1.78
C VAL A 92 -7.38 20.47 -1.65
N ARG A 93 -8.61 20.73 -2.10
CA ARG A 93 -9.67 19.71 -2.03
C ARG A 93 -9.96 19.16 -3.43
N SER A 94 -10.24 17.87 -3.53
CA SER A 94 -10.37 17.16 -4.82
C SER A 94 -11.52 17.63 -5.71
N ASP A 95 -12.50 18.33 -5.16
CA ASP A 95 -13.63 18.90 -5.89
C ASP A 95 -13.51 20.42 -6.17
N GLU A 96 -12.36 21.04 -5.84
CA GLU A 96 -12.08 22.42 -6.21
C GLU A 96 -11.79 22.55 -7.71
N PRO A 97 -12.32 23.59 -8.39
CA PRO A 97 -12.13 23.74 -9.83
C PRO A 97 -10.68 23.89 -10.29
N ASP A 98 -9.80 24.34 -9.40
CA ASP A 98 -8.38 24.61 -9.65
C ASP A 98 -7.43 23.55 -9.02
N VAL A 99 -7.97 22.42 -8.54
CA VAL A 99 -7.18 21.36 -7.90
C VAL A 99 -6.03 20.89 -8.78
N ASP A 100 -6.26 20.68 -10.08
CA ASP A 100 -5.24 20.23 -11.04
C ASP A 100 -4.13 21.29 -11.22
N THR A 101 -4.50 22.55 -11.24
CA THR A 101 -3.54 23.67 -11.31
C THR A 101 -2.69 23.75 -10.03
N GLY A 102 -3.33 23.62 -8.87
CA GLY A 102 -2.64 23.61 -7.58
C GLY A 102 -1.65 22.45 -7.44
N LEU A 103 -2.05 21.26 -7.85
CA LEU A 103 -1.20 20.05 -7.84
C LEU A 103 -0.07 20.15 -8.87
N SER A 104 -0.37 20.62 -10.09
CA SER A 104 0.65 20.81 -11.13
C SER A 104 1.72 21.81 -10.72
N THR A 105 1.31 22.91 -10.08
CA THR A 105 2.25 23.91 -9.56
C THR A 105 3.16 23.32 -8.46
N ALA A 106 2.56 22.56 -7.52
CA ALA A 106 3.30 21.96 -6.42
C ALA A 106 4.29 20.90 -6.89
N LEU A 107 3.96 20.15 -7.95
CA LEU A 107 4.81 19.11 -8.55
C LEU A 107 5.76 19.65 -9.63
N SER A 108 5.62 20.93 -10.03
CA SER A 108 6.35 21.53 -11.17
C SER A 108 6.17 20.72 -12.46
N ARG A 109 5.02 20.08 -12.63
CA ARG A 109 4.72 19.21 -13.75
C ARG A 109 3.20 19.14 -13.98
N PRO A 110 2.73 19.18 -15.25
CA PRO A 110 1.29 19.17 -15.53
C PRO A 110 0.68 17.81 -15.19
N VAL A 111 -0.22 17.81 -14.22
CA VAL A 111 -0.97 16.63 -13.78
C VAL A 111 -2.45 16.93 -13.66
N ARG A 112 -3.27 15.89 -13.64
CA ARG A 112 -4.68 15.98 -13.24
C ARG A 112 -5.02 14.92 -12.21
N LEU A 113 -5.93 15.24 -11.31
CA LEU A 113 -6.49 14.29 -10.35
C LEU A 113 -7.61 13.49 -11.04
N ALA A 114 -7.52 12.17 -10.97
CA ALA A 114 -8.50 11.27 -11.57
C ALA A 114 -9.10 10.36 -10.51
N SER A 115 -10.42 10.13 -10.57
CA SER A 115 -11.17 9.18 -9.74
C SER A 115 -11.47 7.87 -10.44
N PHE A 116 -11.02 7.71 -11.68
CA PHE A 116 -11.17 6.50 -12.48
C PHE A 116 -9.91 6.28 -13.34
N ALA A 117 -9.43 5.05 -13.36
CA ALA A 117 -8.23 4.73 -14.13
C ALA A 117 -8.51 4.83 -15.65
N PRO A 118 -7.58 5.39 -16.44
CA PRO A 118 -7.69 5.40 -17.89
C PRO A 118 -7.74 3.97 -18.47
N GLN A 119 -8.08 3.86 -19.74
CA GLN A 119 -8.01 2.58 -20.45
C GLN A 119 -6.54 2.12 -20.51
N ALA A 120 -6.28 0.85 -20.14
CA ALA A 120 -4.93 0.26 -20.08
C ALA A 120 -3.94 1.14 -19.25
N PRO A 121 -4.23 1.39 -17.97
CA PRO A 121 -3.42 2.28 -17.16
C PRO A 121 -2.04 1.69 -16.92
N SER A 122 -0.99 2.51 -17.05
CA SER A 122 0.37 2.12 -16.77
C SER A 122 1.08 3.16 -15.88
N LEU A 123 2.12 2.72 -15.22
CA LEU A 123 3.01 3.56 -14.41
C LEU A 123 4.47 3.22 -14.71
N GLU A 124 5.36 4.10 -14.29
CA GLU A 124 6.80 3.86 -14.35
C GLU A 124 7.32 3.35 -13.01
N GLN A 125 8.17 2.34 -13.05
CA GLN A 125 8.89 1.82 -11.90
C GLN A 125 10.41 1.94 -12.12
N TYR A 126 11.09 2.59 -11.18
CA TYR A 126 12.53 2.71 -11.16
C TYR A 126 13.15 1.54 -10.39
N TRP A 127 14.10 0.89 -11.02
CA TRP A 127 14.95 -0.13 -10.44
C TRP A 127 16.35 0.46 -10.21
N PRO A 128 16.82 0.55 -8.95
CA PRO A 128 18.18 1.01 -8.69
C PRO A 128 19.20 0.00 -9.19
N GLU A 129 20.41 0.46 -9.43
CA GLU A 129 21.53 -0.41 -9.77
C GLU A 129 21.73 -1.48 -8.70
N HIS A 130 21.85 -2.73 -9.14
CA HIS A 130 22.05 -3.88 -8.27
C HIS A 130 22.90 -4.95 -8.99
N GLU A 131 23.93 -5.48 -8.32
CA GLU A 131 24.77 -6.60 -8.79
C GLU A 131 25.32 -6.42 -10.22
N GLY A 132 25.72 -5.20 -10.61
CA GLY A 132 26.28 -4.91 -11.92
C GLY A 132 25.27 -4.70 -13.05
N GLN A 133 23.97 -4.71 -12.73
CA GLN A 133 22.92 -4.25 -13.65
C GLN A 133 22.73 -2.75 -13.51
N ALA A 134 22.78 -2.02 -14.64
CA ALA A 134 22.50 -0.58 -14.66
C ALA A 134 21.08 -0.31 -14.17
N ASN A 135 20.87 0.88 -13.59
CA ASN A 135 19.53 1.32 -13.22
C ASN A 135 18.60 1.34 -14.44
N GLU A 136 17.37 0.87 -14.25
CA GLU A 136 16.36 0.75 -15.30
C GLU A 136 15.05 1.40 -14.87
N VAL A 137 14.27 1.87 -15.85
CA VAL A 137 12.88 2.28 -15.67
C VAL A 137 12.01 1.35 -16.50
N SER A 138 11.20 0.52 -15.83
CA SER A 138 10.22 -0.33 -16.50
C SER A 138 8.83 0.34 -16.52
N GLN A 139 7.99 -0.11 -17.45
CA GLN A 139 6.56 0.20 -17.48
C GLN A 139 5.79 -0.97 -16.89
N GLU A 140 4.94 -0.67 -15.92
CA GLU A 140 4.12 -1.65 -15.23
C GLU A 140 2.64 -1.33 -15.46
N GLY A 141 1.82 -2.38 -15.62
CA GLY A 141 0.37 -2.23 -15.59
C GLY A 141 -0.14 -1.86 -14.19
N VAL A 142 -1.33 -1.29 -14.13
CA VAL A 142 -2.04 -0.98 -12.89
C VAL A 142 -3.21 -1.94 -12.74
N ALA A 143 -3.58 -2.26 -11.50
CA ALA A 143 -4.70 -3.13 -11.14
C ALA A 143 -4.56 -4.60 -11.61
N GLY A 144 -3.36 -5.21 -11.48
CA GLY A 144 -3.10 -6.55 -11.99
C GLY A 144 -4.13 -7.60 -11.58
N ASP A 145 -4.41 -7.77 -10.29
CA ASP A 145 -5.42 -8.67 -9.72
C ASP A 145 -6.59 -7.91 -9.06
N ALA A 146 -6.52 -6.58 -9.01
CA ALA A 146 -7.56 -5.73 -8.46
C ALA A 146 -8.67 -5.45 -9.49
N PRO A 147 -9.85 -4.98 -9.08
CA PRO A 147 -10.94 -4.63 -10.00
C PRO A 147 -10.51 -3.60 -11.04
N THR A 148 -10.98 -3.79 -12.27
CA THR A 148 -10.73 -2.87 -13.39
C THR A 148 -11.20 -1.46 -13.06
N GLY A 149 -10.45 -0.45 -13.50
CA GLY A 149 -10.77 0.96 -13.26
C GLY A 149 -10.25 1.50 -11.93
N THR A 150 -9.59 0.67 -11.12
CA THR A 150 -8.96 1.07 -9.85
C THR A 150 -7.49 1.46 -10.04
N PHE A 151 -6.90 2.08 -9.00
CA PHE A 151 -5.51 2.52 -9.01
C PHE A 151 -4.58 1.67 -8.14
N PHE A 152 -4.98 0.45 -7.80
CA PHE A 152 -4.09 -0.49 -7.12
C PHE A 152 -2.91 -0.89 -8.00
N ASP A 153 -1.79 -1.26 -7.40
CA ASP A 153 -0.65 -1.79 -8.17
C ASP A 153 -0.95 -3.20 -8.65
N TYR A 154 -1.38 -4.09 -7.75
CA TYR A 154 -1.67 -5.49 -8.06
C TYR A 154 -2.99 -5.91 -7.42
N ALA A 155 -3.08 -6.05 -6.10
CA ALA A 155 -4.26 -6.51 -5.37
C ALA A 155 -4.90 -5.41 -4.54
N ALA A 156 -6.19 -5.57 -4.22
CA ALA A 156 -6.99 -4.60 -3.50
C ALA A 156 -6.70 -4.55 -1.99
N ILE A 157 -6.16 -5.63 -1.42
CA ILE A 157 -5.81 -5.73 0.01
C ILE A 157 -4.35 -6.14 0.15
N HIS A 158 -3.61 -5.43 0.97
CA HIS A 158 -2.28 -5.80 1.45
C HIS A 158 -2.32 -5.96 2.97
N ILE A 159 -1.87 -7.12 3.45
CA ILE A 159 -1.83 -7.49 4.86
C ILE A 159 -0.37 -7.59 5.29
N LEU A 160 -0.08 -7.09 6.48
CA LEU A 160 1.23 -7.13 7.11
C LEU A 160 1.07 -7.58 8.57
N THR A 161 2.04 -8.28 9.12
CA THR A 161 2.02 -8.70 10.54
C THR A 161 2.99 -7.90 11.40
N THR A 162 2.70 -7.80 12.70
CA THR A 162 3.64 -7.24 13.68
C THR A 162 4.90 -8.07 13.79
N GLY A 163 4.78 -9.42 13.72
CA GLY A 163 5.92 -10.33 13.73
C GLY A 163 6.92 -10.08 12.60
N THR A 164 6.43 -9.75 11.39
CA THR A 164 7.29 -9.35 10.27
C THR A 164 8.02 -8.04 10.55
N ILE A 165 7.33 -7.03 11.12
CA ILE A 165 7.98 -5.75 11.47
C ILE A 165 9.06 -5.96 12.53
N ASP A 166 8.81 -6.77 13.55
CA ASP A 166 9.77 -7.05 14.62
C ASP A 166 10.96 -7.87 14.10
N ARG A 167 10.70 -8.82 13.20
CA ARG A 167 11.78 -9.54 12.51
C ARG A 167 12.67 -8.59 11.69
N LEU A 168 12.10 -7.67 10.94
CA LEU A 168 12.87 -6.68 10.18
C LEU A 168 13.70 -5.77 11.09
N ARG A 169 13.15 -5.35 12.22
CA ARG A 169 13.88 -4.58 13.25
C ARG A 169 15.05 -5.36 13.82
N SER A 170 14.87 -6.65 14.06
CA SER A 170 15.97 -7.51 14.54
C SER A 170 17.08 -7.70 13.51
N LEU A 171 16.75 -7.79 12.22
CA LEU A 171 17.69 -7.93 11.13
C LEU A 171 18.51 -6.66 10.84
N TYR A 172 17.89 -5.50 11.01
CA TYR A 172 18.54 -4.20 10.79
C TYR A 172 18.11 -3.19 11.86
N PRO A 173 18.70 -3.24 13.08
CA PRO A 173 18.28 -2.41 14.22
C PRO A 173 18.38 -0.90 14.01
N GLN A 174 19.23 -0.42 13.08
CA GLN A 174 19.36 0.99 12.74
C GLN A 174 18.22 1.48 11.84
N GLY A 175 17.53 0.56 11.15
CA GLY A 175 16.45 0.87 10.25
C GLY A 175 15.15 1.18 11.00
N ARG A 176 14.49 2.28 10.61
CA ARG A 176 13.15 2.58 11.13
C ARG A 176 12.11 1.81 10.33
N PHE A 177 11.82 0.58 10.76
CA PHE A 177 10.75 -0.25 10.19
C PHE A 177 9.41 0.12 10.82
N GLU A 178 8.70 1.01 10.15
CA GLU A 178 7.35 1.42 10.51
C GLU A 178 6.36 0.94 9.44
N VAL A 179 5.15 0.60 9.87
CA VAL A 179 4.07 0.08 9.03
C VAL A 179 3.85 0.92 7.76
N ARG A 180 3.86 2.23 7.90
CA ARG A 180 3.60 3.17 6.79
C ARG A 180 4.59 3.05 5.63
N ARG A 181 5.85 2.55 5.85
CA ARG A 181 6.80 2.28 4.76
C ARG A 181 6.27 1.24 3.77
N PHE A 182 5.52 0.29 4.28
CA PHE A 182 5.02 -0.86 3.51
C PHE A 182 3.63 -0.64 2.94
N ARG A 183 2.89 0.35 3.46
CA ARG A 183 1.57 0.75 3.00
C ARG A 183 0.54 -0.39 3.01
N PRO A 184 0.43 -1.18 4.09
CA PRO A 184 -0.60 -2.20 4.19
C PRO A 184 -1.99 -1.56 4.37
N ASN A 185 -3.02 -2.35 4.11
CA ASN A 185 -4.40 -2.01 4.47
C ASN A 185 -4.75 -2.54 5.86
N ILE A 186 -4.26 -3.72 6.20
CA ILE A 186 -4.54 -4.39 7.46
C ILE A 186 -3.22 -4.80 8.08
N VAL A 187 -3.01 -4.42 9.33
CA VAL A 187 -1.91 -4.93 10.15
C VAL A 187 -2.48 -5.89 11.17
N VAL A 188 -1.93 -7.09 11.19
CA VAL A 188 -2.34 -8.15 12.10
C VAL A 188 -1.32 -8.27 13.21
N ASP A 189 -1.78 -8.15 14.45
CA ASP A 189 -0.99 -8.46 15.64
C ASP A 189 -0.88 -9.97 15.81
N THR A 190 0.31 -10.48 15.78
CA THR A 190 0.62 -11.90 15.92
C THR A 190 1.17 -12.27 17.30
N GLY A 191 1.11 -11.33 18.25
CA GLY A 191 1.60 -11.53 19.61
C GLY A 191 3.09 -11.88 19.62
N GLU A 192 3.44 -13.03 20.21
CA GLU A 192 4.82 -13.50 20.32
C GLU A 192 5.35 -14.23 19.08
N LEU A 193 4.52 -14.42 18.04
CA LEU A 193 4.97 -15.03 16.80
C LEU A 193 5.87 -14.07 16.02
N GLU A 194 7.15 -14.39 15.93
CA GLU A 194 8.15 -13.64 15.20
C GLU A 194 8.42 -14.23 13.81
N GLY A 195 8.87 -13.40 12.90
CA GLY A 195 9.25 -13.81 11.56
C GLY A 195 8.22 -13.39 10.52
N PHE A 196 8.39 -13.90 9.31
CA PHE A 196 7.54 -13.58 8.17
C PHE A 196 6.33 -14.54 8.12
N VAL A 197 5.56 -14.55 9.20
CA VAL A 197 4.51 -15.55 9.47
C VAL A 197 3.39 -15.53 8.44
N GLU A 198 3.10 -14.38 7.85
CA GLU A 198 2.08 -14.26 6.80
C GLU A 198 2.45 -14.98 5.51
N ASN A 199 3.71 -15.35 5.29
CA ASN A 199 4.09 -16.15 4.12
C ASN A 199 3.39 -17.51 4.09
N ASP A 200 3.18 -18.11 5.26
CA ASP A 200 2.52 -19.42 5.41
C ASP A 200 1.00 -19.33 5.18
N TRP A 201 0.45 -18.13 5.09
CA TRP A 201 -0.98 -17.92 4.85
C TRP A 201 -1.35 -17.95 3.37
N VAL A 202 -0.34 -17.90 2.48
CA VAL A 202 -0.58 -17.89 1.02
C VAL A 202 -1.29 -19.17 0.58
N GLY A 203 -2.38 -19.00 -0.16
CA GLY A 203 -3.29 -20.09 -0.56
C GLY A 203 -4.41 -20.36 0.43
N GLY A 204 -4.29 -19.87 1.67
CA GLY A 204 -5.28 -20.01 2.73
C GLY A 204 -6.31 -18.88 2.74
N VAL A 205 -7.20 -18.94 3.72
CA VAL A 205 -8.26 -17.97 3.97
C VAL A 205 -8.10 -17.38 5.35
N ILE A 206 -8.32 -16.08 5.50
CA ILE A 206 -8.43 -15.46 6.81
C ILE A 206 -9.83 -14.91 7.03
N ARG A 207 -10.32 -15.10 8.26
CA ARG A 207 -11.58 -14.54 8.74
C ARG A 207 -11.29 -13.47 9.77
N ILE A 208 -11.88 -12.29 9.60
CA ILE A 208 -11.66 -11.13 10.48
C ILE A 208 -13.01 -10.71 11.07
N GLY A 209 -13.08 -10.66 12.39
CA GLY A 209 -14.30 -10.33 13.10
C GLY A 209 -15.44 -11.32 12.77
N GLU A 210 -16.64 -10.80 12.57
CA GLU A 210 -17.84 -11.64 12.39
C GLU A 210 -18.11 -12.00 10.92
N SER A 211 -17.71 -11.15 9.95
CA SER A 211 -18.22 -11.26 8.58
C SER A 211 -17.15 -11.24 7.49
N VAL A 212 -16.01 -10.59 7.71
CA VAL A 212 -15.01 -10.42 6.65
C VAL A 212 -14.24 -11.70 6.43
N CYS A 213 -14.17 -12.12 5.16
CA CYS A 213 -13.41 -13.27 4.72
C CYS A 213 -12.54 -12.88 3.53
N LEU A 214 -11.24 -13.16 3.63
CA LEU A 214 -10.24 -12.81 2.63
C LEU A 214 -9.48 -14.06 2.18
N GLN A 215 -9.30 -14.25 0.88
CA GLN A 215 -8.40 -15.24 0.29
C GLN A 215 -7.01 -14.64 0.19
N ILE A 216 -6.00 -15.26 0.79
CA ILE A 216 -4.62 -14.86 0.62
C ILE A 216 -4.10 -15.41 -0.70
N THR A 217 -3.64 -14.54 -1.59
CA THR A 217 -3.29 -14.92 -2.96
C THR A 217 -1.79 -15.06 -3.17
N ASP A 218 -1.02 -14.05 -2.81
CA ASP A 218 0.40 -13.96 -3.16
C ASP A 218 1.20 -13.24 -2.08
N PRO A 219 2.52 -13.51 -1.96
CA PRO A 219 3.43 -12.62 -1.26
C PRO A 219 3.47 -11.25 -1.94
N CYS A 220 3.67 -10.18 -1.15
CA CYS A 220 3.76 -8.82 -1.68
C CYS A 220 5.21 -8.43 -1.98
N PRO A 221 5.68 -8.49 -3.25
CA PRO A 221 7.04 -8.12 -3.60
C PRO A 221 7.27 -6.62 -3.41
N ARG A 222 8.48 -6.28 -2.97
CA ARG A 222 8.81 -4.90 -2.61
C ARG A 222 9.78 -4.27 -3.60
N CYS A 223 9.41 -3.08 -4.04
CA CYS A 223 10.25 -2.20 -4.85
C CYS A 223 11.02 -1.19 -3.95
N ILE A 224 11.53 -0.12 -4.53
CA ILE A 224 12.26 0.93 -3.83
C ILE A 224 11.43 1.75 -2.82
N MET A 225 10.10 1.77 -2.95
CA MET A 225 9.22 2.64 -2.17
C MET A 225 9.44 2.61 -0.64
N PRO A 226 9.64 1.44 0.02
CA PRO A 226 9.89 1.40 1.47
C PRO A 226 11.17 2.12 1.90
N THR A 227 12.12 2.34 0.99
CA THR A 227 13.40 3.01 1.28
C THR A 227 13.32 4.53 1.17
N LEU A 228 12.25 5.07 0.58
CA LEU A 228 12.10 6.51 0.37
C LEU A 228 11.79 7.24 1.68
N ALA A 229 12.10 8.53 1.71
CA ALA A 229 11.66 9.40 2.80
C ALA A 229 10.13 9.48 2.86
N GLN A 230 9.55 9.43 4.08
CA GLN A 230 8.10 9.46 4.30
C GLN A 230 7.80 10.26 5.58
N GLY A 231 7.43 11.52 5.44
CA GLY A 231 7.25 12.40 6.58
C GLY A 231 8.56 12.53 7.39
N ASP A 232 8.57 12.09 8.65
CA ASP A 232 9.75 12.09 9.53
C ASP A 232 10.67 10.87 9.35
N LEU A 233 10.28 9.91 8.50
CA LEU A 233 11.14 8.76 8.18
C LEU A 233 12.17 9.16 7.12
N PRO A 234 13.48 9.03 7.40
CA PRO A 234 14.52 9.35 6.42
C PRO A 234 14.53 8.35 5.27
N LYS A 235 15.09 8.75 4.14
CA LYS A 235 15.48 7.82 3.08
C LYS A 235 16.56 6.88 3.62
N ASP A 236 16.33 5.57 3.43
CA ASP A 236 17.24 4.53 3.94
C ASP A 236 17.21 3.30 3.03
N LEU A 237 18.24 3.14 2.22
CA LEU A 237 18.42 1.98 1.34
C LEU A 237 18.68 0.69 2.12
N GLY A 238 19.17 0.77 3.35
CA GLY A 238 19.36 -0.36 4.25
C GLY A 238 18.06 -1.11 4.56
N ILE A 239 16.92 -0.43 4.52
CA ILE A 239 15.58 -1.05 4.64
C ILE A 239 15.43 -2.20 3.62
N LEU A 240 15.84 -1.99 2.37
CA LEU A 240 15.79 -3.01 1.34
C LEU A 240 16.91 -4.05 1.52
N HIS A 241 18.16 -3.60 1.59
CA HIS A 241 19.35 -4.47 1.57
C HIS A 241 19.50 -5.30 2.85
N ASN A 242 19.31 -4.70 4.03
CA ASN A 242 19.55 -5.33 5.32
C ASN A 242 18.28 -5.89 5.98
N GLY A 243 17.12 -5.61 5.41
CA GLY A 243 15.83 -6.08 5.92
C GLY A 243 15.09 -6.94 4.89
N ILE A 244 14.49 -6.32 3.90
CA ILE A 244 13.54 -6.94 2.97
C ILE A 244 14.17 -8.09 2.18
N MET A 245 15.47 -7.98 1.79
CA MET A 245 16.18 -9.02 1.04
C MET A 245 16.32 -10.34 1.79
N HIS A 246 16.13 -10.37 3.10
CA HIS A 246 16.13 -11.61 3.89
C HIS A 246 14.85 -12.43 3.71
N ASN A 247 13.79 -11.87 3.12
CA ASN A 247 12.55 -12.59 2.83
C ASN A 247 12.31 -12.71 1.33
N LYS A 248 13.12 -13.51 0.64
CA LYS A 248 12.91 -13.88 -0.76
C LYS A 248 12.04 -15.12 -0.85
N VAL A 249 10.81 -14.95 -1.33
CA VAL A 249 9.83 -16.03 -1.50
C VAL A 249 9.33 -16.08 -2.94
N HIS A 250 8.86 -17.26 -3.36
CA HIS A 250 8.28 -17.42 -4.69
C HIS A 250 7.01 -16.59 -4.83
N VAL A 251 6.95 -15.76 -5.87
CA VAL A 251 5.81 -14.91 -6.20
C VAL A 251 5.16 -15.46 -7.48
N PRO A 252 3.99 -16.12 -7.38
CA PRO A 252 3.39 -16.85 -8.49
C PRO A 252 3.19 -16.02 -9.76
N PHE A 253 2.63 -14.82 -9.64
CA PHE A 253 2.39 -13.96 -10.81
C PHE A 253 3.68 -13.43 -11.46
N ALA A 254 4.81 -13.43 -10.74
CA ALA A 254 6.11 -13.03 -11.27
C ALA A 254 6.94 -14.21 -11.77
N GLY A 255 6.53 -15.46 -11.46
CA GLY A 255 7.22 -16.70 -11.83
C GLY A 255 8.63 -16.86 -11.24
N LYS A 256 8.98 -16.09 -10.20
CA LYS A 256 10.32 -16.10 -9.57
C LYS A 256 10.27 -15.73 -8.10
N ALA A 257 11.35 -16.00 -7.39
CA ALA A 257 11.52 -15.55 -6.00
C ALA A 257 11.88 -14.06 -5.96
N LEU A 258 11.12 -13.29 -5.17
CA LEU A 258 11.32 -11.85 -5.00
C LEU A 258 11.33 -11.48 -3.51
N PRO A 259 12.08 -10.42 -3.13
CA PRO A 259 12.01 -9.85 -1.80
C PRO A 259 10.60 -9.37 -1.51
N SER A 260 9.93 -9.95 -0.51
CA SER A 260 8.51 -9.72 -0.23
C SER A 260 8.29 -9.38 1.23
N ILE A 261 7.37 -8.47 1.52
CA ILE A 261 6.93 -8.13 2.88
C ILE A 261 5.42 -7.95 2.86
N GLY A 262 4.74 -8.76 3.69
CA GLY A 262 3.30 -8.87 3.69
C GLY A 262 2.76 -9.73 2.55
N VAL A 263 1.45 -9.89 2.51
CA VAL A 263 0.73 -10.69 1.52
C VAL A 263 -0.42 -9.92 0.90
N TYR A 264 -0.77 -10.29 -0.32
CA TYR A 264 -1.95 -9.80 -1.02
C TYR A 264 -3.16 -10.68 -0.72
N ALA A 265 -4.34 -10.07 -0.79
CA ALA A 265 -5.59 -10.79 -0.60
C ALA A 265 -6.72 -10.26 -1.49
N ARG A 266 -7.66 -11.16 -1.80
CA ARG A 266 -8.96 -10.86 -2.41
C ARG A 266 -10.06 -10.95 -1.38
N VAL A 267 -11.10 -10.15 -1.55
CA VAL A 267 -12.28 -10.18 -0.68
C VAL A 267 -13.22 -11.29 -1.14
N ILE A 268 -13.48 -12.28 -0.27
CA ILE A 268 -14.50 -13.31 -0.46
C ILE A 268 -15.84 -12.81 0.10
N SER A 269 -15.82 -12.32 1.34
CA SER A 269 -17.01 -11.77 1.98
C SER A 269 -16.72 -10.37 2.50
N PRO A 270 -17.53 -9.38 2.11
CA PRO A 270 -17.42 -8.02 2.60
C PRO A 270 -17.96 -7.90 4.04
N GLY A 271 -17.67 -6.77 4.68
CA GLY A 271 -18.14 -6.48 6.03
C GLY A 271 -17.44 -5.27 6.63
N VAL A 272 -17.37 -5.19 7.93
CA VAL A 272 -16.64 -4.12 8.65
C VAL A 272 -15.55 -4.76 9.49
N ILE A 273 -14.35 -4.22 9.42
CA ILE A 273 -13.23 -4.57 10.31
C ILE A 273 -12.95 -3.43 11.28
N ARG A 274 -12.54 -3.81 12.48
CA ARG A 274 -12.16 -2.90 13.56
C ARG A 274 -10.84 -3.33 14.16
N CYS A 275 -10.10 -2.38 14.70
CA CYS A 275 -8.95 -2.70 15.57
C CYS A 275 -9.43 -3.64 16.69
N ARG A 276 -8.63 -4.66 16.99
CA ARG A 276 -8.87 -5.74 17.94
C ARG A 276 -9.88 -6.81 17.49
N ASP A 277 -10.44 -6.74 16.29
CA ASP A 277 -11.19 -7.87 15.74
C ASP A 277 -10.27 -9.09 15.68
N SER A 278 -10.83 -10.24 16.07
CA SER A 278 -10.09 -11.52 16.00
C SER A 278 -9.80 -11.91 14.56
N VAL A 279 -8.63 -12.48 14.33
CA VAL A 279 -8.22 -13.02 13.03
C VAL A 279 -8.02 -14.53 13.17
N LYS A 280 -8.69 -15.29 12.32
CA LYS A 280 -8.53 -16.74 12.21
C LYS A 280 -7.95 -17.08 10.85
N VAL A 281 -6.88 -17.84 10.86
CA VAL A 281 -6.20 -18.32 9.65
C VAL A 281 -6.59 -19.77 9.39
N GLU A 282 -7.04 -20.06 8.17
CA GLU A 282 -7.41 -21.38 7.67
C GLU A 282 -6.53 -21.68 6.45
N ILE A 283 -5.56 -22.63 6.60
CA ILE A 283 -4.60 -23.01 5.57
C ILE A 283 -5.01 -24.34 4.94
#